data_04b5d47232011928664edd4e37d5f4de
#
_entry.id   04b5d47232011928664edd4e37d5f4de
#
_cell.length_a   1.000
_cell.length_b   1.000
_cell.length_c   1.000
_cell.angle_alpha   90.00
_cell.angle_beta   90.00
_cell.angle_gamma   90.00
#
_symmetry.space_group_name_H-M   'P 1'
#
loop_
_entity.id
_entity.type
_entity.pdbx_description
1 polymer ?
#
loop_
_entity_poly.entity_id
_entity_poly.type
_entity_poly.pdbx_seq_one_letter_code
_entity_poly.pdbx_strand_id
1 'polypeptide(L)'
;MAKVVLVTGVSRYLGGLYARRLSADPSIERILGVDVVPPKHSIGRAEFVRADIRNPMIGRIMAQASVDTVVHMNVIATPKDTGGRVTQKEINVIGTMQLLAACQKSESVTRLVVKSSAAVYGSSPRDPAMFSEDMNPKTLPRTGFGKDSVEVEGYVRGFSRRRPDVEITMLRFANVVGPSIHTAITDYFSLPVVPVPLGFDARFQFVHEDDATAAMILATTGPAVGIVNVAGDGFLTVTQCTAIARRPILPLPLPAAGVIGNLVKRSGLADFSSDQLTFLAFGRGLDTHRMRSVFGFEPHYTTRSAFEDYASHLRPAVPGVEGVGDVVSDAAGGTAAAIARVFDRIQP
;
A
#
# COMPACT_ATOMS: atom_id res chain seq x y z
N MET A 1 12.06 -14.76 20.44
CA MET A 1 10.75 -14.08 20.53
C MET A 1 11.00 -12.59 20.63
N ALA A 2 10.22 -11.77 19.91
CA ALA A 2 10.35 -10.32 19.94
C ALA A 2 10.04 -9.79 21.36
N LYS A 3 10.91 -8.96 21.92
CA LYS A 3 10.72 -8.34 23.24
C LYS A 3 10.69 -6.82 23.15
N VAL A 4 11.68 -6.25 22.47
CA VAL A 4 11.79 -4.81 22.27
C VAL A 4 11.64 -4.50 20.78
N VAL A 5 10.44 -4.03 20.41
CA VAL A 5 10.05 -3.82 19.01
C VAL A 5 10.14 -2.35 18.64
N LEU A 6 10.86 -2.05 17.57
CA LEU A 6 10.86 -0.73 16.94
C LEU A 6 9.96 -0.75 15.71
N VAL A 7 8.96 0.13 15.68
CA VAL A 7 7.99 0.27 14.59
C VAL A 7 8.19 1.61 13.90
N THR A 8 8.49 1.62 12.60
CA THR A 8 8.57 2.87 11.83
C THR A 8 7.22 3.22 11.20
N GLY A 9 6.91 4.49 11.07
CA GLY A 9 5.70 4.96 10.39
C GLY A 9 4.42 4.89 11.24
N VAL A 10 4.55 5.01 12.55
CA VAL A 10 3.41 4.91 13.50
C VAL A 10 2.43 6.08 13.42
N SER A 11 2.80 7.19 12.80
CA SER A 11 1.90 8.34 12.59
C SER A 11 0.95 8.12 11.42
N ARG A 12 1.22 7.10 10.60
CA ARG A 12 0.30 6.64 9.55
C ARG A 12 -0.70 5.66 10.11
N TYR A 13 -1.90 5.66 9.53
CA TYR A 13 -3.00 4.86 10.04
C TYR A 13 -2.63 3.39 10.28
N LEU A 14 -2.12 2.70 9.26
CA LEU A 14 -1.81 1.27 9.37
C LEU A 14 -0.67 0.98 10.38
N GLY A 15 0.36 1.85 10.42
CA GLY A 15 1.46 1.72 11.39
C GLY A 15 1.01 1.94 12.82
N GLY A 16 0.12 2.92 13.05
CA GLY A 16 -0.46 3.18 14.36
C GLY A 16 -1.44 2.11 14.80
N LEU A 17 -2.29 1.63 13.89
CA LEU A 17 -3.19 0.49 14.15
C LEU A 17 -2.40 -0.76 14.54
N TYR A 18 -1.32 -1.05 13.81
CA TYR A 18 -0.41 -2.14 14.12
C TYR A 18 0.21 -1.99 15.52
N ALA A 19 0.80 -0.83 15.83
CA ALA A 19 1.42 -0.58 17.13
C ALA A 19 0.41 -0.72 18.29
N ARG A 20 -0.81 -0.19 18.10
CA ARG A 20 -1.90 -0.33 19.06
C ARG A 20 -2.29 -1.78 19.30
N ARG A 21 -2.43 -2.59 18.25
CA ARG A 21 -2.79 -4.00 18.36
C ARG A 21 -1.65 -4.84 18.96
N LEU A 22 -0.41 -4.58 18.55
CA LEU A 22 0.76 -5.25 19.14
C LEU A 22 0.87 -4.96 20.65
N SER A 23 0.39 -3.80 21.09
CA SER A 23 0.36 -3.43 22.50
C SER A 23 -0.49 -4.36 23.38
N ALA A 24 -1.39 -5.13 22.78
CA ALA A 24 -2.21 -6.12 23.50
C ALA A 24 -1.44 -7.43 23.79
N ASP A 25 -0.30 -7.66 23.12
CA ASP A 25 0.52 -8.85 23.37
C ASP A 25 1.40 -8.65 24.62
N PRO A 26 1.16 -9.40 25.71
CA PRO A 26 1.93 -9.25 26.94
C PRO A 26 3.36 -9.78 26.83
N SER A 27 3.69 -10.58 25.82
CA SER A 27 5.04 -11.08 25.60
C SER A 27 6.01 -10.00 25.08
N ILE A 28 5.47 -8.91 24.52
CA ILE A 28 6.24 -7.76 24.06
C ILE A 28 6.50 -6.84 25.26
N GLU A 29 7.75 -6.69 25.64
CA GLU A 29 8.13 -5.90 26.83
C GLU A 29 8.05 -4.39 26.52
N ARG A 30 8.52 -3.96 25.32
CA ARG A 30 8.59 -2.56 24.94
C ARG A 30 8.31 -2.35 23.44
N ILE A 31 7.58 -1.30 23.11
CA ILE A 31 7.31 -0.91 21.73
C ILE A 31 7.73 0.54 21.55
N LEU A 32 8.64 0.79 20.60
CA LEU A 32 9.09 2.12 20.20
C LEU A 32 8.46 2.48 18.86
N GLY A 33 7.61 3.47 18.84
CA GLY A 33 6.98 3.98 17.63
C GLY A 33 7.76 5.19 17.07
N VAL A 34 8.39 5.04 15.91
CA VAL A 34 9.25 6.08 15.32
C VAL A 34 8.56 6.74 14.14
N ASP A 35 8.48 8.07 14.19
CA ASP A 35 8.05 8.90 13.05
C ASP A 35 8.54 10.35 13.21
N VAL A 36 8.45 11.15 12.15
CA VAL A 36 8.84 12.58 12.13
C VAL A 36 7.80 13.48 12.79
N VAL A 37 6.54 13.08 12.75
CA VAL A 37 5.41 13.79 13.37
C VAL A 37 4.71 12.89 14.39
N PRO A 38 4.12 13.45 15.45
CA PRO A 38 3.38 12.64 16.41
C PRO A 38 2.11 12.05 15.76
N PRO A 39 1.72 10.81 16.13
CA PRO A 39 0.50 10.20 15.65
C PRO A 39 -0.73 10.97 16.15
N LYS A 40 -1.74 11.12 15.28
CA LYS A 40 -3.04 11.74 15.61
C LYS A 40 -4.04 10.75 16.22
N HIS A 41 -3.66 9.49 16.34
CA HIS A 41 -4.47 8.37 16.84
C HIS A 41 -3.69 7.63 17.93
N SER A 42 -4.40 6.82 18.69
CA SER A 42 -3.77 6.00 19.72
C SER A 42 -2.86 4.93 19.10
N ILE A 43 -1.66 4.81 19.61
CA ILE A 43 -0.69 3.74 19.32
C ILE A 43 -0.56 2.73 20.46
N GLY A 44 -1.56 2.69 21.36
CA GLY A 44 -1.55 1.82 22.53
C GLY A 44 -0.50 2.23 23.57
N ARG A 45 0.24 1.26 24.11
CA ARG A 45 1.36 1.49 25.03
C ARG A 45 2.70 1.76 24.35
N ALA A 46 2.71 1.89 23.02
CA ALA A 46 3.94 2.21 22.29
C ALA A 46 4.44 3.62 22.65
N GLU A 47 5.72 3.72 22.93
CA GLU A 47 6.40 4.97 23.23
C GLU A 47 6.71 5.69 21.90
N PHE A 48 6.16 6.90 21.73
CA PHE A 48 6.48 7.70 20.55
C PHE A 48 7.88 8.31 20.63
N VAL A 49 8.71 8.01 19.64
CA VAL A 49 10.05 8.58 19.47
C VAL A 49 10.08 9.42 18.21
N ARG A 50 10.24 10.72 18.35
CA ARG A 50 10.34 11.63 17.21
C ARG A 50 11.71 11.48 16.55
N ALA A 51 11.78 10.79 15.42
CA ALA A 51 13.01 10.65 14.64
C ALA A 51 12.69 10.47 13.14
N ASP A 52 13.60 10.96 12.31
CA ASP A 52 13.58 10.71 10.87
C ASP A 52 14.45 9.48 10.58
N ILE A 53 13.87 8.46 9.96
CA ILE A 53 14.60 7.22 9.62
C ILE A 53 15.72 7.46 8.59
N ARG A 54 15.72 8.60 7.90
CA ARG A 54 16.81 9.04 7.02
C ARG A 54 18.03 9.52 7.80
N ASN A 55 17.87 9.79 9.10
CA ASN A 55 18.93 10.28 9.96
C ASN A 55 19.66 9.10 10.65
N PRO A 56 20.99 9.06 10.66
CA PRO A 56 21.77 8.02 11.38
C PRO A 56 21.47 7.91 12.87
N MET A 57 20.79 8.90 13.49
CA MET A 57 20.34 8.83 14.88
C MET A 57 19.49 7.61 15.20
N ILE A 58 18.80 7.03 14.20
CA ILE A 58 17.99 5.82 14.40
C ILE A 58 18.84 4.69 15.00
N GLY A 59 20.11 4.57 14.62
CA GLY A 59 21.01 3.56 15.18
C GLY A 59 21.30 3.76 16.67
N ARG A 60 21.39 5.02 17.14
CA ARG A 60 21.55 5.32 18.57
C ARG A 60 20.31 4.96 19.38
N ILE A 61 19.12 5.27 18.84
CA ILE A 61 17.84 4.91 19.45
C ILE A 61 17.74 3.40 19.61
N MET A 62 18.08 2.65 18.54
CA MET A 62 18.04 1.18 18.57
C MET A 62 19.00 0.59 19.61
N ALA A 63 20.23 1.10 19.67
CA ALA A 63 21.25 0.64 20.61
C ALA A 63 20.86 0.95 22.07
N GLN A 64 20.41 2.17 22.36
CA GLN A 64 20.00 2.59 23.71
C GLN A 64 18.80 1.79 24.25
N ALA A 65 17.90 1.40 23.36
CA ALA A 65 16.72 0.61 23.74
C ALA A 65 16.94 -0.90 23.65
N SER A 66 18.12 -1.36 23.19
CA SER A 66 18.39 -2.79 22.95
C SER A 66 17.34 -3.45 22.07
N VAL A 67 16.97 -2.77 20.96
CA VAL A 67 15.95 -3.25 20.02
C VAL A 67 16.38 -4.59 19.43
N ASP A 68 15.52 -5.61 19.58
CA ASP A 68 15.74 -6.94 19.00
C ASP A 68 14.95 -7.16 17.70
N THR A 69 13.83 -6.45 17.53
CA THR A 69 12.94 -6.62 16.39
C THR A 69 12.62 -5.26 15.76
N VAL A 70 12.82 -5.16 14.45
CA VAL A 70 12.49 -3.97 13.66
C VAL A 70 11.34 -4.28 12.72
N VAL A 71 10.26 -3.47 12.81
CA VAL A 71 9.09 -3.56 11.94
C VAL A 71 9.02 -2.31 11.08
N HIS A 72 9.37 -2.47 9.81
CA HIS A 72 9.43 -1.37 8.86
C HIS A 72 8.08 -1.19 8.15
N MET A 73 7.25 -0.28 8.68
CA MET A 73 5.94 0.07 8.12
C MET A 73 5.97 1.33 7.24
N ASN A 74 7.07 2.10 7.27
CA ASN A 74 7.17 3.41 6.62
C ASN A 74 7.53 3.32 5.12
N VAL A 75 6.92 2.37 4.39
CA VAL A 75 6.96 2.31 2.92
C VAL A 75 5.66 2.92 2.40
N ILE A 76 5.75 4.17 1.95
CA ILE A 76 4.62 5.06 1.71
C ILE A 76 4.17 4.97 0.28
N ALA A 77 2.90 4.64 0.04
CA ALA A 77 2.32 4.51 -1.29
C ALA A 77 1.81 5.83 -1.88
N THR A 78 1.39 6.79 -1.03
CA THR A 78 0.69 8.01 -1.46
C THR A 78 1.56 9.25 -1.26
N PRO A 79 1.96 9.98 -2.34
CA PRO A 79 2.82 11.16 -2.23
C PRO A 79 2.17 12.34 -1.48
N LYS A 80 0.85 12.46 -1.52
CA LYS A 80 0.07 13.55 -0.91
C LYS A 80 0.42 13.74 0.58
N ASP A 81 0.64 12.64 1.29
CA ASP A 81 0.90 12.66 2.73
C ASP A 81 2.37 12.94 3.09
N THR A 82 3.24 13.16 2.11
CA THR A 82 4.69 13.33 2.34
C THR A 82 5.23 14.67 1.85
N GLY A 83 4.38 15.53 1.30
CA GLY A 83 4.83 16.77 0.67
C GLY A 83 5.30 16.58 -0.78
N GLY A 84 4.98 15.45 -1.40
CA GLY A 84 5.21 15.19 -2.81
C GLY A 84 6.09 13.97 -3.13
N ARG A 85 6.27 13.70 -4.43
CA ARG A 85 6.92 12.47 -4.92
C ARG A 85 8.41 12.37 -4.55
N VAL A 86 9.14 13.48 -4.54
CA VAL A 86 10.58 13.48 -4.21
C VAL A 86 10.77 13.06 -2.76
N THR A 87 10.06 13.69 -1.83
CA THR A 87 10.13 13.37 -0.41
C THR A 87 9.65 11.94 -0.12
N GLN A 88 8.60 11.48 -0.81
CA GLN A 88 8.15 10.09 -0.73
C GLN A 88 9.27 9.11 -1.07
N LYS A 89 9.96 9.34 -2.21
CA LYS A 89 11.08 8.50 -2.64
C LYS A 89 12.22 8.52 -1.63
N GLU A 90 12.57 9.68 -1.11
CA GLU A 90 13.62 9.80 -0.09
C GLU A 90 13.27 9.01 1.17
N ILE A 91 12.05 9.10 1.65
CA ILE A 91 11.61 8.34 2.83
C ILE A 91 11.63 6.85 2.53
N ASN A 92 11.07 6.42 1.39
CA ASN A 92 11.01 5.01 1.05
C ASN A 92 12.39 4.40 0.82
N VAL A 93 13.23 5.03 0.01
CA VAL A 93 14.49 4.45 -0.45
C VAL A 93 15.63 4.78 0.50
N ILE A 94 15.90 6.07 0.74
CA ILE A 94 17.00 6.50 1.61
C ILE A 94 16.71 6.14 3.07
N GLY A 95 15.46 6.33 3.53
CA GLY A 95 15.04 5.94 4.87
C GLY A 95 15.23 4.45 5.13
N THR A 96 14.82 3.59 4.19
CA THR A 96 15.04 2.15 4.30
C THR A 96 16.54 1.81 4.33
N MET A 97 17.33 2.42 3.44
CA MET A 97 18.77 2.20 3.41
C MET A 97 19.45 2.55 4.76
N GLN A 98 19.09 3.69 5.35
CA GLN A 98 19.63 4.12 6.65
C GLN A 98 19.16 3.23 7.80
N LEU A 99 17.89 2.83 7.81
CA LEU A 99 17.36 1.88 8.79
C LEU A 99 18.09 0.55 8.73
N LEU A 100 18.29 -0.01 7.54
CA LEU A 100 19.05 -1.26 7.35
C LEU A 100 20.52 -1.13 7.73
N ALA A 101 21.15 0.03 7.48
CA ALA A 101 22.51 0.31 7.92
C ALA A 101 22.59 0.35 9.46
N ALA A 102 21.57 0.87 10.14
CA ALA A 102 21.48 0.84 11.60
C ALA A 102 21.29 -0.61 12.11
N CYS A 103 20.39 -1.39 11.48
CA CYS A 103 20.22 -2.82 11.81
C CYS A 103 21.52 -3.61 11.60
N GLN A 104 22.30 -3.30 10.56
CA GLN A 104 23.54 -4.01 10.28
C GLN A 104 24.61 -3.79 11.37
N LYS A 105 24.61 -2.63 12.02
CA LYS A 105 25.54 -2.29 13.11
C LYS A 105 25.06 -2.71 14.48
N SER A 106 23.79 -3.08 14.61
CA SER A 106 23.19 -3.46 15.89
C SER A 106 23.33 -4.97 16.12
N GLU A 107 24.00 -5.36 17.19
CA GLU A 107 24.15 -6.75 17.59
C GLU A 107 22.85 -7.31 18.21
N SER A 108 22.02 -6.45 18.77
CA SER A 108 20.75 -6.86 19.41
C SER A 108 19.65 -7.22 18.40
N VAL A 109 19.70 -6.67 17.16
CA VAL A 109 18.70 -6.94 16.15
C VAL A 109 18.83 -8.35 15.60
N THR A 110 17.82 -9.16 15.88
CA THR A 110 17.70 -10.55 15.41
C THR A 110 16.54 -10.76 14.45
N ARG A 111 15.62 -9.77 14.34
CA ARG A 111 14.44 -9.89 13.46
C ARG A 111 14.15 -8.58 12.73
N LEU A 112 13.78 -8.73 11.44
CA LEU A 112 13.31 -7.65 10.58
C LEU A 112 12.02 -8.05 9.88
N VAL A 113 10.95 -7.29 10.09
CA VAL A 113 9.68 -7.42 9.38
C VAL A 113 9.47 -6.21 8.48
N VAL A 114 9.16 -6.44 7.20
CA VAL A 114 9.01 -5.37 6.22
C VAL A 114 7.63 -5.43 5.57
N LYS A 115 6.91 -4.31 5.66
CA LYS A 115 5.70 -4.10 4.86
C LYS A 115 6.10 -3.74 3.44
N SER A 116 6.00 -4.68 2.52
CA SER A 116 6.15 -4.48 1.08
C SER A 116 4.80 -4.42 0.36
N SER A 117 4.80 -4.40 -0.94
CA SER A 117 3.60 -4.32 -1.76
C SER A 117 3.72 -5.19 -3.01
N ALA A 118 2.60 -5.72 -3.46
CA ALA A 118 2.48 -6.37 -4.75
C ALA A 118 2.86 -5.44 -5.93
N ALA A 119 2.98 -4.13 -5.71
CA ALA A 119 3.43 -3.18 -6.72
C ALA A 119 4.81 -3.52 -7.29
N VAL A 120 5.63 -4.31 -6.58
CA VAL A 120 6.93 -4.81 -7.08
C VAL A 120 6.81 -5.65 -8.35
N TYR A 121 5.69 -6.29 -8.58
CA TYR A 121 5.45 -7.10 -9.77
C TYR A 121 5.11 -6.27 -11.03
N GLY A 122 4.83 -4.96 -10.88
CA GLY A 122 4.37 -4.14 -12.00
C GLY A 122 2.97 -4.56 -12.49
N SER A 123 2.64 -4.18 -13.71
CA SER A 123 1.44 -4.62 -14.44
C SER A 123 1.68 -4.55 -15.93
N SER A 124 1.40 -5.61 -16.65
CA SER A 124 1.68 -5.75 -18.06
C SER A 124 0.69 -6.72 -18.72
N PRO A 125 0.36 -6.55 -20.00
CA PRO A 125 -0.49 -7.53 -20.72
C PRO A 125 0.16 -8.91 -20.88
N ARG A 126 1.44 -9.05 -20.55
CA ARG A 126 2.22 -10.28 -20.64
C ARG A 126 2.39 -10.97 -19.28
N ASP A 127 1.82 -10.41 -18.23
CA ASP A 127 1.95 -10.94 -16.88
C ASP A 127 1.15 -12.25 -16.72
N PRO A 128 1.57 -13.14 -15.79
CA PRO A 128 0.79 -14.31 -15.46
C PRO A 128 -0.54 -13.94 -14.82
N ALA A 129 -1.48 -14.86 -14.79
CA ALA A 129 -2.77 -14.67 -14.12
C ALA A 129 -2.61 -14.37 -12.63
N MET A 130 -1.60 -14.99 -11.99
CA MET A 130 -1.21 -14.79 -10.60
C MET A 130 0.31 -14.84 -10.48
N PHE A 131 0.87 -13.99 -9.59
CA PHE A 131 2.28 -14.00 -9.25
C PHE A 131 2.52 -14.80 -7.98
N SER A 132 3.40 -15.79 -8.04
CA SER A 132 4.03 -16.37 -6.85
C SER A 132 5.25 -15.53 -6.43
N GLU A 133 5.74 -15.76 -5.20
CA GLU A 133 6.84 -14.98 -4.62
C GLU A 133 8.16 -15.14 -5.38
N ASP A 134 8.33 -16.27 -6.06
CA ASP A 134 9.55 -16.60 -6.83
C ASP A 134 9.53 -16.02 -8.25
N MET A 135 8.40 -15.51 -8.70
CA MET A 135 8.26 -14.92 -10.03
C MET A 135 8.84 -13.49 -10.07
N ASN A 136 9.54 -13.21 -11.16
CA ASN A 136 9.96 -11.85 -11.49
C ASN A 136 8.92 -11.21 -12.44
N PRO A 137 8.71 -9.89 -12.33
CA PRO A 137 7.85 -9.17 -13.27
C PRO A 137 8.41 -9.24 -14.69
N LYS A 138 7.55 -9.33 -15.69
CA LYS A 138 7.94 -9.24 -17.12
C LYS A 138 8.43 -7.84 -17.46
N THR A 139 7.87 -6.83 -16.78
CA THR A 139 8.30 -5.43 -16.90
C THR A 139 8.43 -4.84 -15.51
N LEU A 140 9.66 -4.49 -15.12
CA LEU A 140 9.90 -3.83 -13.85
C LEU A 140 9.19 -2.47 -13.80
N PRO A 141 8.59 -2.11 -12.66
CA PRO A 141 8.07 -0.76 -12.44
C PRO A 141 9.16 0.29 -12.67
N ARG A 142 8.85 1.30 -13.48
CA ARG A 142 9.82 2.34 -13.86
C ARG A 142 9.62 3.65 -13.12
N THR A 143 8.46 3.83 -12.53
CA THR A 143 8.05 5.08 -11.88
C THR A 143 7.32 4.81 -10.58
N GLY A 144 7.04 5.86 -9.84
CA GLY A 144 6.12 5.83 -8.71
C GLY A 144 6.52 4.87 -7.58
N PHE A 145 5.54 4.50 -6.83
CA PHE A 145 5.66 3.63 -5.66
C PHE A 145 6.16 2.22 -6.00
N GLY A 146 5.78 1.67 -7.15
CA GLY A 146 6.25 0.34 -7.58
C GLY A 146 7.77 0.29 -7.72
N LYS A 147 8.38 1.31 -8.34
CA LYS A 147 9.83 1.43 -8.45
C LYS A 147 10.50 1.51 -7.07
N ASP A 148 9.97 2.35 -6.18
CA ASP A 148 10.50 2.47 -4.82
C ASP A 148 10.45 1.13 -4.09
N SER A 149 9.34 0.40 -4.23
CA SER A 149 9.16 -0.91 -3.59
C SER A 149 10.20 -1.93 -4.10
N VAL A 150 10.52 -1.94 -5.38
CA VAL A 150 11.58 -2.79 -5.95
C VAL A 150 12.95 -2.42 -5.37
N GLU A 151 13.26 -1.11 -5.26
CA GLU A 151 14.52 -0.63 -4.67
C GLU A 151 14.61 -1.03 -3.18
N VAL A 152 13.54 -0.84 -2.41
CA VAL A 152 13.43 -1.25 -1.00
C VAL A 152 13.69 -2.74 -0.82
N GLU A 153 13.01 -3.59 -1.58
CA GLU A 153 13.25 -5.04 -1.53
C GLU A 153 14.67 -5.42 -1.94
N GLY A 154 15.26 -4.67 -2.89
CA GLY A 154 16.67 -4.83 -3.28
C GLY A 154 17.63 -4.60 -2.10
N TYR A 155 17.38 -3.55 -1.31
CA TYR A 155 18.17 -3.27 -0.10
C TYR A 155 17.97 -4.34 0.99
N VAL A 156 16.74 -4.80 1.20
CA VAL A 156 16.45 -5.88 2.16
C VAL A 156 17.15 -7.18 1.75
N ARG A 157 17.12 -7.56 0.47
CA ARG A 157 17.89 -8.72 -0.03
C ARG A 157 19.42 -8.54 0.13
N GLY A 158 19.92 -7.33 -0.08
CA GLY A 158 21.32 -7.01 0.18
C GLY A 158 21.67 -7.11 1.65
N PHE A 159 20.78 -6.69 2.55
CA PHE A 159 20.92 -6.81 3.99
C PHE A 159 20.94 -8.28 4.45
N SER A 160 20.00 -9.11 3.96
CA SER A 160 19.93 -10.53 4.34
C SER A 160 21.19 -11.33 4.04
N ARG A 161 21.93 -10.97 2.96
CA ARG A 161 23.21 -11.61 2.63
C ARG A 161 24.34 -11.21 3.58
N ARG A 162 24.28 -10.00 4.16
CA ARG A 162 25.30 -9.48 5.08
C ARG A 162 25.03 -9.84 6.53
N ARG A 163 23.75 -10.07 6.88
CA ARG A 163 23.26 -10.46 8.21
C ARG A 163 22.37 -11.69 8.09
N PRO A 164 22.97 -12.87 7.75
CA PRO A 164 22.23 -14.12 7.64
C PRO A 164 21.70 -14.64 8.99
N ASP A 165 22.17 -14.06 10.08
CA ASP A 165 21.74 -14.30 11.46
C ASP A 165 20.40 -13.58 11.78
N VAL A 166 19.99 -12.59 10.99
CA VAL A 166 18.74 -11.86 11.19
C VAL A 166 17.59 -12.55 10.46
N GLU A 167 16.56 -12.92 11.20
CA GLU A 167 15.33 -13.47 10.67
C GLU A 167 14.53 -12.40 9.91
N ILE A 168 14.21 -12.65 8.64
CA ILE A 168 13.50 -11.67 7.80
C ILE A 168 12.16 -12.21 7.34
N THR A 169 11.09 -11.43 7.56
CA THR A 169 9.80 -11.63 6.92
C THR A 169 9.41 -10.37 6.15
N MET A 170 9.08 -10.53 4.86
CA MET A 170 8.67 -9.45 4.00
C MET A 170 7.32 -9.76 3.37
N LEU A 171 6.30 -8.97 3.71
CA LEU A 171 4.93 -9.18 3.27
C LEU A 171 4.61 -8.29 2.07
N ARG A 172 4.34 -8.90 0.91
CA ARG A 172 3.87 -8.23 -0.30
C ARG A 172 2.35 -8.15 -0.29
N PHE A 173 1.83 -7.08 0.24
CA PHE A 173 0.39 -6.88 0.32
C PHE A 173 -0.21 -6.56 -1.05
N ALA A 174 -1.37 -7.15 -1.34
CA ALA A 174 -2.32 -6.65 -2.31
C ALA A 174 -2.77 -5.22 -1.90
N ASN A 175 -3.67 -4.61 -2.69
CA ASN A 175 -4.18 -3.30 -2.30
C ASN A 175 -4.92 -3.39 -0.97
N VAL A 176 -4.45 -2.64 0.03
CA VAL A 176 -5.11 -2.60 1.34
C VAL A 176 -6.33 -1.69 1.24
N VAL A 177 -7.48 -2.20 1.67
CA VAL A 177 -8.76 -1.49 1.75
C VAL A 177 -9.37 -1.67 3.13
N GLY A 178 -10.31 -0.81 3.46
CA GLY A 178 -11.03 -0.84 4.73
C GLY A 178 -11.67 0.52 5.00
N PRO A 179 -12.47 0.63 6.05
CA PRO A 179 -13.25 1.83 6.35
C PRO A 179 -12.39 3.06 6.67
N SER A 180 -11.17 2.87 7.16
CA SER A 180 -10.36 3.96 7.71
C SER A 180 -9.06 4.20 6.95
N ILE A 181 -8.61 3.25 6.13
CA ILE A 181 -7.35 3.40 5.39
C ILE A 181 -7.55 4.23 4.12
N HIS A 182 -6.63 5.19 3.90
CA HIS A 182 -6.57 5.99 2.68
C HIS A 182 -5.37 5.55 1.83
N THR A 183 -5.64 5.08 0.62
CA THR A 183 -4.65 4.65 -0.37
C THR A 183 -5.03 5.19 -1.75
N ALA A 184 -4.11 5.15 -2.71
CA ALA A 184 -4.42 5.59 -4.07
C ALA A 184 -5.62 4.82 -4.68
N ILE A 185 -5.82 3.55 -4.30
CA ILE A 185 -6.95 2.75 -4.82
C ILE A 185 -8.25 3.08 -4.10
N THR A 186 -8.24 3.36 -2.80
CA THR A 186 -9.43 3.82 -2.08
C THR A 186 -9.84 5.22 -2.54
N ASP A 187 -8.87 6.13 -2.77
CA ASP A 187 -9.15 7.45 -3.32
C ASP A 187 -9.74 7.34 -4.74
N TYR A 188 -9.25 6.41 -5.56
CA TYR A 188 -9.79 6.16 -6.90
C TYR A 188 -11.25 5.73 -6.88
N PHE A 189 -11.64 4.76 -6.05
CA PHE A 189 -13.02 4.31 -5.96
C PHE A 189 -13.93 5.26 -5.14
N SER A 190 -13.35 6.25 -4.45
CA SER A 190 -14.12 7.31 -3.78
C SER A 190 -14.56 8.42 -4.73
N LEU A 191 -13.99 8.47 -5.95
CA LEU A 191 -14.36 9.46 -6.96
C LEU A 191 -15.88 9.39 -7.25
N PRO A 192 -16.55 10.53 -7.46
CA PRO A 192 -17.98 10.56 -7.80
C PRO A 192 -18.28 9.83 -9.12
N VAL A 193 -17.34 9.90 -10.06
CA VAL A 193 -17.35 9.19 -11.35
C VAL A 193 -15.97 8.55 -11.51
N VAL A 194 -15.94 7.24 -11.75
CA VAL A 194 -14.68 6.49 -11.83
C VAL A 194 -14.22 6.38 -13.29
N PRO A 195 -13.09 7.00 -13.67
CA PRO A 195 -12.54 6.87 -15.01
C PRO A 195 -11.95 5.47 -15.21
N VAL A 196 -12.40 4.73 -16.21
CA VAL A 196 -11.90 3.38 -16.51
C VAL A 196 -11.28 3.32 -17.90
N PRO A 197 -10.19 2.56 -18.12
CA PRO A 197 -9.62 2.38 -19.45
C PRO A 197 -10.59 1.65 -20.36
N LEU A 198 -10.95 2.28 -21.48
CA LEU A 198 -11.89 1.73 -22.48
C LEU A 198 -11.36 0.40 -23.04
N GLY A 199 -12.19 -0.64 -23.00
CA GLY A 199 -11.85 -1.98 -23.50
C GLY A 199 -11.08 -2.85 -22.50
N PHE A 200 -10.90 -2.38 -21.26
CA PHE A 200 -10.21 -3.13 -20.21
C PHE A 200 -11.12 -3.26 -18.97
N ASP A 201 -11.07 -4.41 -18.33
CA ASP A 201 -11.74 -4.67 -17.05
C ASP A 201 -10.75 -5.41 -16.13
N ALA A 202 -9.81 -4.66 -15.57
CA ALA A 202 -8.70 -5.18 -14.79
C ALA A 202 -9.19 -5.91 -13.53
N ARG A 203 -8.50 -7.00 -13.17
CA ARG A 203 -8.77 -7.79 -11.96
C ARG A 203 -7.94 -7.27 -10.79
N PHE A 204 -8.61 -7.05 -9.67
CA PHE A 204 -8.00 -6.64 -8.41
C PHE A 204 -8.16 -7.72 -7.36
N GLN A 205 -7.13 -7.83 -6.54
CA GLN A 205 -7.21 -8.43 -5.21
C GLN A 205 -7.04 -7.34 -4.16
N PHE A 206 -7.75 -7.56 -3.05
CA PHE A 206 -7.68 -6.69 -1.89
C PHE A 206 -7.31 -7.49 -0.64
N VAL A 207 -6.81 -6.77 0.34
CA VAL A 207 -6.63 -7.25 1.71
C VAL A 207 -7.24 -6.22 2.63
N HIS A 208 -8.00 -6.68 3.62
CA HIS A 208 -8.61 -5.78 4.60
C HIS A 208 -7.54 -5.18 5.52
N GLU A 209 -7.74 -3.96 6.01
CA GLU A 209 -6.80 -3.29 6.92
C GLU A 209 -6.58 -4.08 8.23
N ASP A 210 -7.60 -4.80 8.66
CA ASP A 210 -7.50 -5.69 9.82
C ASP A 210 -6.63 -6.91 9.55
N ASP A 211 -6.83 -7.57 8.40
CA ASP A 211 -6.02 -8.71 7.99
C ASP A 211 -4.57 -8.31 7.71
N ALA A 212 -4.35 -7.15 7.08
CA ALA A 212 -3.02 -6.61 6.87
C ALA A 212 -2.28 -6.39 8.21
N THR A 213 -2.99 -5.87 9.22
CA THR A 213 -2.44 -5.68 10.56
C THR A 213 -2.18 -7.02 11.26
N ALA A 214 -3.11 -7.97 11.16
CA ALA A 214 -2.97 -9.30 11.75
C ALA A 214 -1.79 -10.07 11.14
N ALA A 215 -1.62 -10.01 9.82
CA ALA A 215 -0.47 -10.60 9.13
C ALA A 215 0.87 -9.99 9.60
N MET A 216 0.93 -8.66 9.80
CA MET A 216 2.12 -7.99 10.33
C MET A 216 2.43 -8.42 11.77
N ILE A 217 1.41 -8.62 12.62
CA ILE A 217 1.60 -9.13 13.99
C ILE A 217 2.15 -10.56 13.94
N LEU A 218 1.55 -11.45 13.13
CA LEU A 218 2.04 -12.82 12.97
C LEU A 218 3.49 -12.84 12.46
N ALA A 219 3.86 -11.96 11.51
CA ALA A 219 5.24 -11.83 11.04
C ALA A 219 6.22 -11.38 12.14
N THR A 220 5.73 -10.63 13.13
CA THR A 220 6.55 -10.13 14.24
C THR A 220 6.74 -11.18 15.33
N THR A 221 5.69 -11.94 15.67
CA THR A 221 5.67 -12.85 16.81
C THR A 221 5.84 -14.32 16.43
N GLY A 222 5.49 -14.69 15.20
CA GLY A 222 5.60 -16.03 14.64
C GLY A 222 6.96 -16.35 14.00
N PRO A 223 7.06 -17.48 13.29
CA PRO A 223 8.29 -17.87 12.59
C PRO A 223 8.60 -16.93 11.42
N ALA A 224 9.89 -16.74 11.13
CA ALA A 224 10.33 -16.02 9.94
C ALA A 224 10.17 -16.91 8.69
N VAL A 225 9.58 -16.34 7.64
CA VAL A 225 9.21 -17.12 6.43
C VAL A 225 9.70 -16.51 5.11
N GLY A 226 10.53 -15.48 5.20
CA GLY A 226 11.03 -14.78 4.01
C GLY A 226 9.94 -13.94 3.34
N ILE A 227 9.83 -14.04 2.01
CA ILE A 227 8.85 -13.26 1.24
C ILE A 227 7.52 -14.01 1.17
N VAL A 228 6.40 -13.29 1.40
CA VAL A 228 5.05 -13.84 1.34
C VAL A 228 4.09 -12.84 0.69
N ASN A 229 3.30 -13.29 -0.28
CA ASN A 229 2.18 -12.54 -0.82
C ASN A 229 0.99 -12.60 0.14
N VAL A 230 0.36 -11.46 0.41
CA VAL A 230 -0.79 -11.36 1.32
C VAL A 230 -1.97 -10.71 0.61
N ALA A 231 -3.06 -11.45 0.44
CA ALA A 231 -4.30 -11.01 -0.18
C ALA A 231 -5.49 -11.82 0.32
N GLY A 232 -6.67 -11.22 0.30
CA GLY A 232 -7.94 -11.94 0.46
C GLY A 232 -8.24 -12.82 -0.76
N ASP A 233 -9.07 -13.84 -0.55
CA ASP A 233 -9.48 -14.76 -1.62
C ASP A 233 -10.32 -14.10 -2.70
N GLY A 234 -10.19 -14.60 -3.92
CA GLY A 234 -10.96 -14.19 -5.07
C GLY A 234 -10.44 -12.90 -5.73
N PHE A 235 -11.19 -12.45 -6.71
CA PHE A 235 -10.91 -11.25 -7.49
C PHE A 235 -12.18 -10.44 -7.70
N LEU A 236 -12.03 -9.14 -7.84
CA LEU A 236 -13.05 -8.26 -8.38
C LEU A 236 -12.50 -7.55 -9.61
N THR A 237 -13.35 -7.38 -10.63
CA THR A 237 -13.02 -6.51 -11.76
C THR A 237 -13.31 -5.04 -11.41
N VAL A 238 -12.74 -4.10 -12.19
CA VAL A 238 -13.07 -2.66 -12.04
C VAL A 238 -14.57 -2.44 -12.10
N THR A 239 -15.25 -3.08 -13.07
CA THR A 239 -16.71 -2.98 -13.24
C THR A 239 -17.47 -3.50 -12.01
N GLN A 240 -17.03 -4.62 -11.42
CA GLN A 240 -17.63 -5.14 -10.20
C GLN A 240 -17.38 -4.21 -9.00
N CYS A 241 -16.16 -3.68 -8.87
CA CYS A 241 -15.83 -2.72 -7.81
C CYS A 241 -16.70 -1.46 -7.90
N THR A 242 -16.85 -0.87 -9.09
CA THR A 242 -17.67 0.33 -9.28
C THR A 242 -19.13 0.07 -9.02
N ALA A 243 -19.65 -1.11 -9.38
CA ALA A 243 -21.02 -1.52 -9.07
C ALA A 243 -21.25 -1.65 -7.55
N ILE A 244 -20.32 -2.30 -6.82
CA ILE A 244 -20.38 -2.41 -5.35
C ILE A 244 -20.30 -1.01 -4.70
N ALA A 245 -19.37 -0.16 -5.16
CA ALA A 245 -19.19 1.20 -4.66
C ALA A 245 -20.31 2.16 -5.11
N ARG A 246 -21.24 1.71 -5.96
CA ARG A 246 -22.32 2.52 -6.55
C ARG A 246 -21.79 3.78 -7.22
N ARG A 247 -20.73 3.62 -8.03
CA ARG A 247 -20.09 4.71 -8.77
C ARG A 247 -20.32 4.54 -10.27
N PRO A 248 -20.81 5.58 -10.98
CA PRO A 248 -20.85 5.57 -12.43
C PRO A 248 -19.41 5.49 -12.98
N ILE A 249 -19.27 4.84 -14.13
CA ILE A 249 -18.01 4.73 -14.84
C ILE A 249 -17.93 5.74 -15.98
N LEU A 250 -16.73 6.25 -16.25
CA LEU A 250 -16.40 7.05 -17.42
C LEU A 250 -15.34 6.28 -18.25
N PRO A 251 -15.75 5.60 -19.33
CA PRO A 251 -14.79 4.90 -20.20
C PRO A 251 -13.89 5.87 -20.95
N LEU A 252 -12.57 5.66 -20.89
CA LEU A 252 -11.59 6.56 -21.46
C LEU A 252 -10.58 5.81 -22.34
N PRO A 253 -10.32 6.27 -23.58
CA PRO A 253 -9.26 5.71 -24.40
C PRO A 253 -7.90 5.79 -23.66
N LEU A 254 -7.10 4.72 -23.69
CA LEU A 254 -5.79 4.67 -23.02
C LEU A 254 -4.87 5.88 -23.31
N PRO A 255 -4.78 6.40 -24.55
CA PRO A 255 -3.98 7.60 -24.83
C PRO A 255 -4.48 8.84 -24.08
N ALA A 256 -5.79 8.95 -23.84
CA ALA A 256 -6.40 10.05 -23.09
C ALA A 256 -6.24 9.89 -21.55
N ALA A 257 -6.00 8.68 -21.07
CA ALA A 257 -5.86 8.40 -19.63
C ALA A 257 -4.70 9.18 -18.99
N GLY A 258 -3.61 9.43 -19.73
CA GLY A 258 -2.49 10.25 -19.26
C GLY A 258 -2.86 11.73 -19.06
N VAL A 259 -3.68 12.28 -19.94
CA VAL A 259 -4.17 13.67 -19.84
C VAL A 259 -5.11 13.82 -18.65
N ILE A 260 -5.96 12.82 -18.45
CA ILE A 260 -6.94 12.80 -17.36
C ILE A 260 -6.28 12.53 -16.01
N GLY A 261 -5.30 11.62 -15.97
CA GLY A 261 -4.48 11.42 -14.78
C GLY A 261 -3.83 12.73 -14.30
N ASN A 262 -3.37 13.57 -15.25
CA ASN A 262 -2.83 14.89 -14.92
C ASN A 262 -3.91 15.89 -14.46
N LEU A 263 -5.13 15.81 -15.01
CA LEU A 263 -6.24 16.68 -14.62
C LEU A 263 -6.75 16.30 -13.22
N VAL A 264 -6.97 15.00 -12.97
CA VAL A 264 -7.36 14.46 -11.66
C VAL A 264 -6.30 14.75 -10.60
N LYS A 265 -5.02 14.67 -10.96
CA LYS A 265 -3.91 15.06 -10.09
C LYS A 265 -3.93 16.56 -9.74
N ARG A 266 -4.23 17.43 -10.73
CA ARG A 266 -4.35 18.88 -10.49
C ARG A 266 -5.53 19.25 -9.61
N SER A 267 -6.64 18.50 -9.68
CA SER A 267 -7.79 18.68 -8.77
C SER A 267 -7.54 18.18 -7.35
N GLY A 268 -6.40 17.52 -7.08
CA GLY A 268 -6.06 16.97 -5.76
C GLY A 268 -6.91 15.76 -5.34
N LEU A 269 -7.75 15.22 -6.24
CA LEU A 269 -8.66 14.12 -5.94
C LEU A 269 -7.95 12.76 -5.89
N ALA A 270 -6.95 12.54 -6.76
CA ALA A 270 -6.13 11.34 -6.72
C ALA A 270 -4.76 11.58 -7.39
N ASP A 271 -3.72 10.90 -6.94
CA ASP A 271 -2.37 10.97 -7.53
C ASP A 271 -2.08 9.70 -8.32
N PHE A 272 -2.25 9.77 -9.65
CA PHE A 272 -2.01 8.65 -10.56
C PHE A 272 -0.65 8.76 -11.25
N SER A 273 0.22 7.78 -10.98
CA SER A 273 1.43 7.55 -11.78
C SER A 273 1.09 6.75 -13.05
N SER A 274 2.01 6.76 -14.04
CA SER A 274 1.87 5.91 -15.24
C SER A 274 1.72 4.42 -14.91
N ASP A 275 2.41 3.95 -13.88
CA ASP A 275 2.33 2.56 -13.42
C ASP A 275 0.97 2.22 -12.82
N GLN A 276 0.31 3.20 -12.17
CA GLN A 276 -1.06 3.03 -11.67
C GLN A 276 -2.07 2.95 -12.81
N LEU A 277 -1.92 3.76 -13.87
CA LEU A 277 -2.77 3.67 -15.08
C LEU A 277 -2.63 2.30 -15.75
N THR A 278 -1.41 1.79 -15.85
CA THR A 278 -1.15 0.44 -16.36
C THR A 278 -1.78 -0.64 -15.46
N PHE A 279 -1.73 -0.45 -14.14
CA PHE A 279 -2.41 -1.32 -13.19
C PHE A 279 -3.93 -1.30 -13.34
N LEU A 280 -4.54 -0.15 -13.60
CA LEU A 280 -5.99 -0.03 -13.86
C LEU A 280 -6.42 -0.69 -15.20
N ALA A 281 -5.49 -0.86 -16.14
CA ALA A 281 -5.76 -1.55 -17.40
C ALA A 281 -5.60 -3.07 -17.29
N PHE A 282 -4.53 -3.55 -16.64
CA PHE A 282 -4.14 -4.97 -16.68
C PHE A 282 -4.35 -5.69 -15.35
N GLY A 283 -4.46 -4.96 -14.24
CA GLY A 283 -4.62 -5.55 -12.92
C GLY A 283 -3.37 -6.30 -12.43
N ARG A 284 -3.58 -7.10 -11.40
CA ARG A 284 -2.58 -8.01 -10.83
C ARG A 284 -3.25 -9.02 -9.92
N GLY A 285 -2.85 -10.29 -10.03
CA GLY A 285 -3.22 -11.35 -9.12
C GLY A 285 -2.03 -11.88 -8.34
N LEU A 286 -2.24 -12.30 -7.12
CA LEU A 286 -1.26 -12.91 -6.23
C LEU A 286 -1.64 -14.35 -5.94
N ASP A 287 -0.69 -15.25 -6.06
CA ASP A 287 -0.78 -16.57 -5.49
C ASP A 287 -0.56 -16.47 -3.98
N THR A 288 -1.50 -16.97 -3.21
CA THR A 288 -1.50 -16.92 -1.74
C THR A 288 -1.25 -18.29 -1.11
N HIS A 289 -0.80 -19.27 -1.90
CA HIS A 289 -0.50 -20.60 -1.39
C HIS A 289 0.52 -20.56 -0.24
N ARG A 290 1.62 -19.83 -0.41
CA ARG A 290 2.68 -19.67 0.60
C ARG A 290 2.19 -18.96 1.86
N MET A 291 1.24 -18.04 1.73
CA MET A 291 0.60 -17.38 2.88
C MET A 291 -0.05 -18.40 3.82
N ARG A 292 -0.72 -19.40 3.27
CA ARG A 292 -1.38 -20.45 4.06
C ARG A 292 -0.43 -21.57 4.50
N SER A 293 0.30 -22.14 3.52
CA SER A 293 1.07 -23.36 3.75
C SER A 293 2.37 -23.15 4.54
N VAL A 294 2.99 -21.99 4.43
CA VAL A 294 4.28 -21.67 5.07
C VAL A 294 4.14 -20.64 6.16
N PHE A 295 3.43 -19.54 5.89
CA PHE A 295 3.26 -18.48 6.86
C PHE A 295 2.15 -18.78 7.88
N GLY A 296 1.22 -19.67 7.55
CA GLY A 296 0.13 -20.08 8.44
C GLY A 296 -0.89 -18.96 8.69
N PHE A 297 -1.01 -18.02 7.75
CA PHE A 297 -1.96 -16.92 7.84
C PHE A 297 -3.19 -17.19 6.97
N GLU A 298 -4.37 -17.06 7.55
CA GLU A 298 -5.66 -17.13 6.87
C GLU A 298 -6.37 -15.79 7.03
N PRO A 299 -6.62 -15.03 5.94
CA PRO A 299 -7.32 -13.77 6.02
C PRO A 299 -8.78 -13.98 6.42
N HIS A 300 -9.30 -13.10 7.26
CA HIS A 300 -10.71 -13.12 7.69
C HIS A 300 -11.65 -12.64 6.58
N TYR A 301 -11.18 -11.69 5.76
CA TYR A 301 -11.94 -11.12 4.66
C TYR A 301 -11.50 -11.71 3.33
N THR A 302 -12.48 -12.02 2.48
CA THR A 302 -12.24 -12.23 1.05
C THR A 302 -11.98 -10.90 0.36
N THR A 303 -11.43 -10.92 -0.86
CA THR A 303 -11.33 -9.71 -1.69
C THR A 303 -12.66 -8.97 -1.81
N ARG A 304 -13.76 -9.72 -1.94
CA ARG A 304 -15.10 -9.15 -2.06
C ARG A 304 -15.56 -8.52 -0.77
N SER A 305 -15.53 -9.23 0.34
CA SER A 305 -16.02 -8.71 1.63
C SER A 305 -15.16 -7.54 2.14
N ALA A 306 -13.86 -7.56 1.90
CA ALA A 306 -12.98 -6.42 2.21
C ALA A 306 -13.35 -5.16 1.42
N PHE A 307 -13.69 -5.33 0.14
CA PHE A 307 -14.12 -4.20 -0.68
C PHE A 307 -15.55 -3.75 -0.37
N GLU A 308 -16.45 -4.65 -0.02
CA GLU A 308 -17.82 -4.33 0.42
C GLU A 308 -17.82 -3.54 1.72
N ASP A 309 -16.97 -3.92 2.68
CA ASP A 309 -16.80 -3.17 3.93
C ASP A 309 -16.29 -1.74 3.65
N TYR A 310 -15.23 -1.59 2.86
CA TYR A 310 -14.75 -0.28 2.40
C TYR A 310 -15.87 0.53 1.73
N ALA A 311 -16.60 -0.08 0.78
CA ALA A 311 -17.62 0.60 -0.01
C ALA A 311 -18.82 1.07 0.84
N SER A 312 -19.14 0.35 1.92
CA SER A 312 -20.23 0.69 2.84
C SER A 312 -19.98 2.02 3.58
N HIS A 313 -18.71 2.43 3.70
CA HIS A 313 -18.30 3.68 4.35
C HIS A 313 -18.09 4.84 3.37
N LEU A 314 -18.26 4.60 2.07
CA LEU A 314 -18.17 5.67 1.07
C LEU A 314 -19.38 6.63 1.18
N ARG A 315 -19.10 7.90 1.08
CA ARG A 315 -20.17 8.91 0.93
C ARG A 315 -20.95 8.61 -0.35
N PRO A 316 -22.29 8.77 -0.35
CA PRO A 316 -23.08 8.62 -1.56
C PRO A 316 -22.52 9.49 -2.70
N ALA A 317 -22.58 9.00 -3.94
CA ALA A 317 -22.33 9.84 -5.10
C ALA A 317 -23.36 10.97 -5.10
N VAL A 318 -22.94 12.20 -5.46
CA VAL A 318 -23.82 13.37 -5.41
C VAL A 318 -25.07 13.11 -6.27
N PRO A 319 -26.31 13.35 -5.76
CA PRO A 319 -27.52 13.26 -6.55
C PRO A 319 -27.45 14.28 -7.71
N GLY A 320 -27.70 13.84 -8.95
CA GLY A 320 -27.72 14.71 -10.14
C GLY A 320 -26.78 14.31 -11.28
N VAL A 321 -26.00 13.23 -11.12
CA VAL A 321 -25.12 12.71 -12.19
C VAL A 321 -25.88 11.71 -13.10
N GLU A 322 -27.22 11.73 -13.12
CA GLU A 322 -28.05 10.92 -14.02
C GLU A 322 -27.84 11.27 -15.51
N GLY A 323 -27.24 12.44 -15.79
CA GLY A 323 -26.92 12.92 -17.16
C GLY A 323 -25.53 12.56 -17.68
N VAL A 324 -24.77 11.67 -17.03
CA VAL A 324 -23.42 11.29 -17.50
C VAL A 324 -23.47 10.57 -18.86
N GLY A 325 -24.59 9.91 -19.20
CA GLY A 325 -24.82 9.32 -20.51
C GLY A 325 -24.74 10.34 -21.65
N ASP A 326 -25.33 11.52 -21.46
CA ASP A 326 -25.34 12.59 -22.45
C ASP A 326 -23.96 13.26 -22.59
N VAL A 327 -23.21 13.36 -21.50
CA VAL A 327 -21.84 13.92 -21.50
C VAL A 327 -20.82 12.95 -22.11
N VAL A 328 -21.05 11.62 -21.99
CA VAL A 328 -20.21 10.61 -22.64
C VAL A 328 -20.38 10.64 -24.16
N SER A 329 -21.60 10.92 -24.66
CA SER A 329 -21.82 11.07 -26.09
C SER A 329 -21.14 12.31 -26.66
N ASP A 330 -21.09 13.42 -25.90
CA ASP A 330 -20.36 14.64 -26.27
C ASP A 330 -18.83 14.48 -26.14
N ALA A 331 -18.35 13.72 -25.15
CA ALA A 331 -16.93 13.47 -24.94
C ALA A 331 -16.31 12.48 -25.96
N ALA A 332 -17.13 11.58 -26.53
CA ALA A 332 -16.70 10.74 -27.66
C ALA A 332 -16.40 11.56 -28.93
N GLY A 333 -16.90 12.81 -29.00
CA GLY A 333 -16.68 13.77 -30.08
C GLY A 333 -15.49 14.73 -29.90
N GLY A 334 -14.80 14.71 -28.75
CA GLY A 334 -13.60 15.52 -28.61
C GLY A 334 -13.25 16.17 -27.34
N THR A 335 -12.48 16.52 -26.74
CA THR A 335 -11.61 17.46 -26.03
C THR A 335 -11.65 17.38 -24.49
N ALA A 336 -10.44 17.51 -23.93
CA ALA A 336 -10.15 17.70 -22.50
C ALA A 336 -11.06 18.77 -21.82
N ALA A 337 -11.63 19.70 -22.59
CA ALA A 337 -12.55 20.75 -22.13
C ALA A 337 -13.95 20.23 -21.72
N ALA A 338 -14.45 19.16 -22.35
CA ALA A 338 -15.73 18.57 -21.97
C ALA A 338 -15.61 17.81 -20.64
N ILE A 339 -14.46 17.14 -20.47
CA ILE A 339 -14.13 16.39 -19.25
C ILE A 339 -13.89 17.35 -18.07
N ALA A 340 -13.19 18.47 -18.29
CA ALA A 340 -12.99 19.51 -17.29
C ALA A 340 -14.33 20.10 -16.82
N ARG A 341 -15.30 20.33 -17.72
CA ARG A 341 -16.66 20.81 -17.37
C ARG A 341 -17.44 19.82 -16.50
N VAL A 342 -17.23 18.51 -16.64
CA VAL A 342 -17.84 17.50 -15.76
C VAL A 342 -17.25 17.60 -14.36
N PHE A 343 -15.94 17.72 -14.24
CA PHE A 343 -15.28 17.82 -12.94
C PHE A 343 -15.57 19.16 -12.24
N ASP A 344 -15.66 20.28 -12.98
CA ASP A 344 -16.04 21.60 -12.43
C ASP A 344 -17.49 21.64 -11.90
N ARG A 345 -18.40 20.84 -12.49
CA ARG A 345 -19.80 20.73 -12.01
C ARG A 345 -19.95 19.83 -10.78
N ILE A 346 -18.95 19.02 -10.44
CA ILE A 346 -18.95 18.05 -9.34
C ILE A 346 -18.21 18.58 -8.11
N GLN A 347 -17.52 19.72 -8.22
CA GLN A 347 -16.96 20.39 -7.03
C GLN A 347 -18.08 21.08 -6.26
N PRO A 348 -18.15 20.89 -4.90
CA PRO A 348 -19.13 21.53 -4.02
C PRO A 348 -18.94 23.05 -3.94
#